data_5126ec77de9d562dc2b3063fa626a071
#
_entry.id   5126ec77de9d562dc2b3063fa626a071
#
_cell.length_a   1.000
_cell.length_b   1.000
_cell.length_c   1.000
_cell.angle_alpha   90.00
_cell.angle_beta   90.00
_cell.angle_gamma   90.00
#
_symmetry.space_group_name_H-M   'P 1'
#
loop_
_entity.id
_entity.type
_entity.pdbx_description
1 polymer ?
#
loop_
_entity_poly.entity_id
_entity_poly.type
_entity_poly.pdbx_seq_one_letter_code
_entity_poly.pdbx_strand_id
1 'polypeptide(L)'
;MVVGTSFIKSNSFKYLNDNLIIMIILSVLLFVILYFIINKVFNYLDNQKIKNEKKNNKIFNLFDKHPIVFSSIVMFICYLIYMIAFYPIIMSKDPSFQILQYFHIDNKYSYYSVLLDKNVIITNHHPVVHTLLLGTCVKLGMVLFNSSNVGLFIYSIIQTSILILTLSYTIKFMKEINVSTKYRFICLLIYALVPVFPFYAMNPVKDVIFGCLIILYIITVYKCIKLEEKISVKNIIKIIILSILMFLFRNNGIHVFILTFPFLILINKKNRKRFLIIFLVVVSLFVTYSKVILPYFKITPSSVRETLSIPFQQTARYVKEHENEVTNDEKKAIDKILGYDTLKDRYKEEISDPVKNGFNKYSTKEDLKNYFVVWFEMLKKHPLTYAEATINNTYGYFYPFSTKWYIYYKYTPIIKEHGIDYHYNNLTNLRTNLSNYGNIFPYIPIIGLIVNIGFSNYLLIFMLFYLIYKKKYKEMCYLFPSFVLTLVCIASPVNTYFRYALPTIFAMPVMISMFFKIIRNGK
;
A
#
# COMPACT_ATOMS: atom_id res chain seq x y z
N MET A 1 -9.80 15.11 -11.81
CA MET A 1 -11.06 14.55 -12.36
C MET A 1 -11.07 14.59 -13.88
N VAL A 2 -10.97 15.75 -14.53
CA VAL A 2 -11.04 15.92 -16.00
C VAL A 2 -10.02 15.05 -16.74
N VAL A 3 -8.73 15.10 -16.35
CA VAL A 3 -7.68 14.25 -16.91
C VAL A 3 -8.02 12.75 -16.76
N GLY A 4 -8.41 12.30 -15.56
CA GLY A 4 -8.79 10.89 -15.35
C GLY A 4 -9.95 10.43 -16.23
N THR A 5 -10.92 11.31 -16.52
CA THR A 5 -12.01 11.02 -17.45
C THR A 5 -11.50 10.82 -18.88
N SER A 6 -10.55 11.66 -19.35
CA SER A 6 -9.91 11.49 -20.65
C SER A 6 -9.22 10.12 -20.77
N PHE A 7 -8.46 9.75 -19.74
CA PHE A 7 -7.72 8.50 -19.74
C PHE A 7 -8.59 7.24 -19.65
N ILE A 8 -9.74 7.31 -18.97
CA ILE A 8 -10.74 6.23 -19.01
C ILE A 8 -11.37 6.06 -20.38
N LYS A 9 -11.59 7.18 -21.09
CA LYS A 9 -12.30 7.17 -22.40
C LYS A 9 -11.38 6.85 -23.57
N SER A 10 -10.15 7.36 -23.57
CA SER A 10 -9.26 7.31 -24.75
C SER A 10 -7.84 6.84 -24.46
N ASN A 11 -7.48 6.49 -23.22
CA ASN A 11 -6.10 6.18 -22.78
C ASN A 11 -5.07 7.27 -23.13
N SER A 12 -5.54 8.51 -23.35
CA SER A 12 -4.72 9.65 -23.81
C SER A 12 -5.41 10.97 -23.48
N PHE A 13 -4.79 12.09 -23.83
CA PHE A 13 -5.43 13.41 -23.79
C PHE A 13 -6.42 13.65 -24.94
N LYS A 14 -6.57 12.71 -25.87
CA LYS A 14 -7.43 12.88 -27.05
C LYS A 14 -8.86 13.30 -26.68
N TYR A 15 -9.53 12.56 -25.78
CA TYR A 15 -10.89 12.90 -25.38
C TYR A 15 -10.99 14.30 -24.74
N LEU A 16 -9.96 14.73 -24.00
CA LEU A 16 -9.89 16.07 -23.44
C LEU A 16 -9.76 17.12 -24.53
N ASN A 17 -8.89 16.88 -25.53
CA ASN A 17 -8.65 17.81 -26.65
C ASN A 17 -9.87 17.91 -27.57
N ASP A 18 -10.50 16.78 -27.90
CA ASP A 18 -11.71 16.75 -28.73
C ASP A 18 -12.92 17.45 -28.06
N ASN A 19 -12.93 17.57 -26.74
CA ASN A 19 -13.98 18.20 -25.95
C ASN A 19 -13.47 19.39 -25.12
N LEU A 20 -12.44 20.09 -25.58
CA LEU A 20 -11.67 21.07 -24.79
C LEU A 20 -12.55 22.12 -24.10
N ILE A 21 -13.48 22.74 -24.84
CA ILE A 21 -14.36 23.81 -24.30
C ILE A 21 -15.23 23.25 -23.16
N ILE A 22 -15.85 22.10 -23.37
CA ILE A 22 -16.70 21.45 -22.34
C ILE A 22 -15.85 21.10 -21.11
N MET A 23 -14.63 20.58 -21.30
CA MET A 23 -13.74 20.21 -20.22
C MET A 23 -13.22 21.42 -19.44
N ILE A 24 -12.98 22.55 -20.09
CA ILE A 24 -12.65 23.82 -19.43
C ILE A 24 -13.84 24.30 -18.58
N ILE A 25 -15.04 24.35 -19.15
CA ILE A 25 -16.25 24.76 -18.42
C ILE A 25 -16.48 23.88 -17.19
N LEU A 26 -16.40 22.55 -17.35
CA LEU A 26 -16.53 21.60 -16.23
C LEU A 26 -15.44 21.80 -15.18
N SER A 27 -14.21 22.09 -15.59
CA SER A 27 -13.10 22.34 -14.67
C SER A 27 -13.32 23.61 -13.85
N VAL A 28 -13.77 24.69 -14.47
CA VAL A 28 -14.09 25.96 -13.79
C VAL A 28 -15.27 25.76 -12.84
N LEU A 29 -16.34 25.12 -13.29
CA LEU A 29 -17.50 24.82 -12.46
C LEU A 29 -17.12 23.98 -11.23
N LEU A 30 -16.35 22.92 -11.45
CA LEU A 30 -15.86 22.06 -10.38
C LEU A 30 -14.96 22.84 -9.39
N PHE A 31 -14.07 23.70 -9.90
CA PHE A 31 -13.24 24.56 -9.07
C PHE A 31 -14.08 25.47 -8.17
N VAL A 32 -15.09 26.15 -8.74
CA VAL A 32 -15.99 27.03 -7.98
C VAL A 32 -16.74 26.25 -6.91
N ILE A 33 -17.32 25.10 -7.26
CA ILE A 33 -18.04 24.25 -6.29
C ILE A 33 -17.10 23.81 -5.16
N LEU A 34 -15.91 23.30 -5.50
CA LEU A 34 -14.92 22.86 -4.50
C LEU A 34 -14.43 24.00 -3.64
N TYR A 35 -14.24 25.20 -4.19
CA TYR A 35 -13.85 26.38 -3.43
C TYR A 35 -14.89 26.72 -2.34
N PHE A 36 -16.16 26.75 -2.69
CA PHE A 36 -17.23 27.02 -1.71
C PHE A 36 -17.35 25.89 -0.67
N ILE A 37 -17.26 24.63 -1.10
CA ILE A 37 -17.30 23.48 -0.17
C ILE A 37 -16.12 23.55 0.80
N ILE A 38 -14.89 23.75 0.31
CA ILE A 38 -13.68 23.81 1.13
C ILE A 38 -13.76 24.98 2.12
N ASN A 39 -14.18 26.17 1.69
CA ASN A 39 -14.36 27.31 2.58
C ASN A 39 -15.41 27.04 3.66
N LYS A 40 -16.54 26.46 3.28
CA LYS A 40 -17.59 26.08 4.25
C LYS A 40 -17.08 25.05 5.25
N VAL A 41 -16.33 24.06 4.80
CA VAL A 41 -15.72 23.04 5.67
C VAL A 41 -14.65 23.66 6.57
N PHE A 42 -13.79 24.54 6.05
CA PHE A 42 -12.78 25.24 6.86
C PHE A 42 -13.43 26.09 7.95
N ASN A 43 -14.45 26.88 7.60
CA ASN A 43 -15.22 27.66 8.57
C ASN A 43 -15.92 26.78 9.62
N TYR A 44 -16.45 25.64 9.20
CA TYR A 44 -17.06 24.67 10.12
C TYR A 44 -16.01 24.09 11.09
N LEU A 45 -14.85 23.69 10.58
CA LEU A 45 -13.74 23.17 11.39
C LEU A 45 -13.23 24.23 12.39
N ASP A 46 -13.16 25.49 11.95
CA ASP A 46 -12.76 26.63 12.79
C ASP A 46 -13.75 26.92 13.92
N ASN A 47 -15.02 26.62 13.74
CA ASN A 47 -16.06 26.90 14.69
C ASN A 47 -16.44 25.70 15.60
N GLN A 48 -15.75 24.56 15.47
CA GLN A 48 -16.02 23.37 16.29
C GLN A 48 -15.71 23.63 17.78
N LYS A 49 -16.76 23.55 18.63
CA LYS A 49 -16.63 23.61 20.10
C LYS A 49 -16.55 22.18 20.67
N ILE A 50 -15.83 22.04 21.78
CA ILE A 50 -15.78 20.77 22.53
C ILE A 50 -17.15 20.58 23.18
N LYS A 51 -17.92 19.60 22.71
CA LYS A 51 -19.15 19.19 23.38
C LYS A 51 -18.83 18.07 24.38
N ASN A 52 -19.17 18.29 25.66
CA ASN A 52 -19.14 17.21 26.65
C ASN A 52 -20.22 16.18 26.30
N GLU A 53 -19.82 14.95 26.06
CA GLU A 53 -20.75 13.84 25.79
C GLU A 53 -21.36 13.34 27.11
N LYS A 54 -22.69 13.43 27.24
CA LYS A 54 -23.42 12.73 28.30
C LYS A 54 -23.42 11.24 27.98
N LYS A 55 -22.77 10.44 28.82
CA LYS A 55 -22.68 8.97 28.66
C LYS A 55 -23.84 8.33 29.43
N ASN A 56 -24.92 7.98 28.74
CA ASN A 56 -26.07 7.29 29.37
C ASN A 56 -26.30 5.85 28.85
N ASN A 57 -25.37 5.29 28.02
CA ASN A 57 -25.55 3.96 27.43
C ASN A 57 -24.55 2.96 28.00
N LYS A 58 -25.03 1.82 28.53
CA LYS A 58 -24.21 0.74 29.12
C LYS A 58 -23.16 0.21 28.13
N ILE A 59 -23.52 0.09 26.84
CA ILE A 59 -22.60 -0.41 25.78
C ILE A 59 -21.44 0.58 25.59
N PHE A 60 -21.72 1.89 25.50
CA PHE A 60 -20.67 2.91 25.36
C PHE A 60 -19.79 3.00 26.60
N ASN A 61 -20.34 2.76 27.78
CA ASN A 61 -19.57 2.71 29.02
C ASN A 61 -18.61 1.51 29.03
N LEU A 62 -19.06 0.33 28.62
CA LEU A 62 -18.22 -0.88 28.51
C LEU A 62 -17.11 -0.69 27.45
N PHE A 63 -17.47 -0.20 26.27
CA PHE A 63 -16.54 0.14 25.19
C PHE A 63 -15.47 1.13 25.65
N ASP A 64 -15.90 2.16 26.39
CA ASP A 64 -14.98 3.18 26.89
C ASP A 64 -14.07 2.64 28.00
N LYS A 65 -14.57 1.77 28.88
CA LYS A 65 -13.80 1.16 29.96
C LYS A 65 -12.72 0.21 29.42
N HIS A 66 -13.07 -0.63 28.43
CA HIS A 66 -12.21 -1.69 27.89
C HIS A 66 -12.09 -1.61 26.36
N PRO A 67 -11.52 -0.51 25.79
CA PRO A 67 -11.58 -0.24 24.35
C PRO A 67 -10.88 -1.32 23.49
N ILE A 68 -9.77 -1.90 23.95
CA ILE A 68 -9.07 -2.98 23.21
C ILE A 68 -9.91 -4.24 23.20
N VAL A 69 -10.30 -4.73 24.38
CA VAL A 69 -11.01 -6.02 24.51
C VAL A 69 -12.34 -5.98 23.78
N PHE A 70 -13.13 -4.94 24.02
CA PHE A 70 -14.43 -4.77 23.35
C PHE A 70 -14.28 -4.72 21.84
N SER A 71 -13.33 -3.92 21.31
CA SER A 71 -13.12 -3.80 19.88
C SER A 71 -12.60 -5.09 19.26
N SER A 72 -11.71 -5.80 19.95
CA SER A 72 -11.19 -7.09 19.48
C SER A 72 -12.27 -8.15 19.38
N ILE A 73 -13.16 -8.24 20.36
CA ILE A 73 -14.27 -9.21 20.36
C ILE A 73 -15.24 -8.89 19.20
N VAL A 74 -15.65 -7.62 19.04
CA VAL A 74 -16.57 -7.24 17.96
C VAL A 74 -15.97 -7.55 16.59
N MET A 75 -14.72 -7.15 16.34
CA MET A 75 -14.06 -7.44 15.07
C MET A 75 -13.87 -8.95 14.86
N PHE A 76 -13.48 -9.69 15.90
CA PHE A 76 -13.31 -11.13 15.78
C PHE A 76 -14.62 -11.85 15.39
N ILE A 77 -15.75 -11.50 16.01
CA ILE A 77 -17.06 -12.06 15.66
C ILE A 77 -17.41 -11.76 14.19
N CYS A 78 -17.19 -10.52 13.73
CA CYS A 78 -17.45 -10.15 12.34
C CYS A 78 -16.51 -10.87 11.36
N TYR A 79 -15.24 -11.06 11.72
CA TYR A 79 -14.25 -11.70 10.85
C TYR A 79 -14.39 -13.24 10.84
N LEU A 80 -14.92 -13.82 11.91
CA LEU A 80 -15.12 -15.26 12.02
C LEU A 80 -15.94 -15.82 10.87
N ILE A 81 -16.95 -15.09 10.39
CA ILE A 81 -17.76 -15.49 9.23
C ILE A 81 -16.89 -15.64 7.98
N TYR A 82 -15.95 -14.71 7.77
CA TYR A 82 -14.99 -14.77 6.66
C TYR A 82 -13.97 -15.90 6.85
N MET A 83 -13.48 -16.10 8.08
CA MET A 83 -12.54 -17.18 8.39
C MET A 83 -13.17 -18.54 8.12
N ILE A 84 -14.45 -18.74 8.46
CA ILE A 84 -15.20 -19.97 8.19
C ILE A 84 -15.45 -20.10 6.68
N ALA A 85 -15.94 -19.05 6.02
CA ALA A 85 -16.29 -19.10 4.60
C ALA A 85 -15.09 -19.36 3.68
N PHE A 86 -13.94 -18.70 3.97
CA PHE A 86 -12.73 -18.75 3.14
C PHE A 86 -11.64 -19.65 3.73
N TYR A 87 -11.99 -20.59 4.62
CA TYR A 87 -11.03 -21.60 5.08
C TYR A 87 -10.43 -22.35 3.88
N PRO A 88 -9.10 -22.54 3.80
CA PRO A 88 -8.10 -22.18 4.82
C PRO A 88 -7.63 -20.70 4.74
N ILE A 89 -7.64 -20.09 3.55
CA ILE A 89 -7.19 -18.73 3.31
C ILE A 89 -7.48 -18.32 1.85
N ILE A 90 -7.56 -17.02 1.55
CA ILE A 90 -7.73 -16.51 0.18
C ILE A 90 -6.35 -16.42 -0.48
N MET A 91 -6.01 -17.42 -1.31
CA MET A 91 -4.69 -17.47 -1.96
C MET A 91 -4.64 -16.59 -3.21
N SER A 92 -3.65 -15.71 -3.28
CA SER A 92 -3.29 -14.94 -4.47
C SER A 92 -1.93 -15.37 -5.03
N LYS A 93 -1.54 -14.83 -6.20
CA LYS A 93 -0.31 -15.25 -6.90
C LYS A 93 0.96 -15.06 -6.07
N ASP A 94 1.14 -13.87 -5.44
CA ASP A 94 2.37 -13.57 -4.69
C ASP A 94 2.62 -14.52 -3.51
N PRO A 95 1.65 -14.76 -2.60
CA PRO A 95 1.81 -15.75 -1.55
C PRO A 95 2.08 -17.17 -2.07
N SER A 96 1.45 -17.56 -3.19
CA SER A 96 1.74 -18.85 -3.81
C SER A 96 3.22 -18.99 -4.17
N PHE A 97 3.80 -17.98 -4.82
CA PHE A 97 5.21 -17.98 -5.15
C PHE A 97 6.12 -17.91 -3.92
N GLN A 98 5.72 -17.24 -2.84
CA GLN A 98 6.45 -17.23 -1.58
C GLN A 98 6.50 -18.64 -0.95
N ILE A 99 5.38 -19.38 -0.98
CA ILE A 99 5.34 -20.77 -0.51
C ILE A 99 6.26 -21.65 -1.36
N LEU A 100 6.20 -21.54 -2.69
CA LEU A 100 7.10 -22.29 -3.57
C LEU A 100 8.58 -21.98 -3.28
N GLN A 101 8.93 -20.71 -3.06
CA GLN A 101 10.31 -20.32 -2.68
C GLN A 101 10.73 -20.97 -1.35
N TYR A 102 9.86 -20.99 -0.35
CA TYR A 102 10.16 -21.62 0.95
C TYR A 102 10.44 -23.11 0.83
N PHE A 103 9.72 -23.81 -0.06
CA PHE A 103 9.92 -25.24 -0.32
C PHE A 103 10.96 -25.53 -1.41
N HIS A 104 11.73 -24.53 -1.83
CA HIS A 104 12.77 -24.64 -2.87
C HIS A 104 12.24 -25.18 -4.21
N ILE A 105 11.01 -24.78 -4.57
CA ILE A 105 10.38 -25.16 -5.84
C ILE A 105 10.56 -24.00 -6.84
N ASP A 106 10.98 -24.31 -8.07
CA ASP A 106 11.12 -23.34 -9.14
C ASP A 106 9.83 -22.55 -9.38
N ASN A 107 9.99 -21.27 -9.61
CA ASN A 107 8.86 -20.35 -9.71
C ASN A 107 9.19 -19.14 -10.58
N LYS A 108 8.20 -18.31 -10.88
CA LYS A 108 8.34 -17.12 -11.71
C LYS A 108 9.53 -16.23 -11.34
N TYR A 109 9.81 -16.05 -10.05
CA TYR A 109 10.85 -15.12 -9.60
C TYR A 109 12.25 -15.72 -9.66
N SER A 110 12.40 -17.03 -9.47
CA SER A 110 13.66 -17.73 -9.77
C SER A 110 13.98 -17.68 -11.25
N TYR A 111 12.98 -17.80 -12.12
CA TYR A 111 13.14 -17.68 -13.56
C TYR A 111 13.61 -16.29 -14.01
N TYR A 112 12.99 -15.23 -13.49
CA TYR A 112 13.33 -13.84 -13.88
C TYR A 112 14.51 -13.22 -13.14
N SER A 113 15.18 -13.96 -12.27
CA SER A 113 16.35 -13.49 -11.51
C SER A 113 17.61 -14.26 -11.90
N VAL A 114 18.77 -13.62 -11.82
CA VAL A 114 20.05 -14.29 -11.83
C VAL A 114 20.34 -14.72 -10.40
N LEU A 115 20.19 -16.02 -10.13
CA LEU A 115 20.35 -16.56 -8.78
C LEU A 115 21.82 -16.50 -8.36
N LEU A 116 22.09 -16.14 -7.10
CA LEU A 116 23.43 -16.17 -6.51
C LEU A 116 23.93 -17.61 -6.34
N ASP A 117 23.01 -18.53 -6.09
CA ASP A 117 23.25 -19.97 -6.02
C ASP A 117 22.06 -20.68 -6.67
N LYS A 118 22.32 -21.62 -7.56
CA LYS A 118 21.28 -22.38 -8.29
C LYS A 118 20.41 -23.24 -7.36
N ASN A 119 20.94 -23.62 -6.21
CA ASN A 119 20.22 -24.42 -5.20
C ASN A 119 19.36 -23.57 -4.27
N VAL A 120 19.58 -22.25 -4.23
CA VAL A 120 18.84 -21.32 -3.38
C VAL A 120 17.90 -20.48 -4.23
N ILE A 121 16.66 -20.92 -4.34
CA ILE A 121 15.62 -20.32 -5.20
C ILE A 121 14.98 -19.08 -4.56
N ILE A 122 15.28 -18.78 -3.29
CA ILE A 122 14.73 -17.66 -2.57
C ILE A 122 15.31 -16.35 -3.13
N THR A 123 14.41 -15.45 -3.51
CA THR A 123 14.75 -14.10 -3.94
C THR A 123 14.11 -13.06 -3.01
N ASN A 124 14.77 -11.91 -2.84
CA ASN A 124 14.20 -10.78 -2.07
C ASN A 124 13.19 -9.93 -2.87
N HIS A 125 12.59 -10.51 -3.93
CA HIS A 125 11.45 -9.87 -4.61
C HIS A 125 10.27 -9.71 -3.65
N HIS A 126 9.95 -10.77 -2.92
CA HIS A 126 9.08 -10.68 -1.74
C HIS A 126 9.95 -10.62 -0.48
N PRO A 127 9.50 -9.90 0.57
CA PRO A 127 10.22 -9.84 1.83
C PRO A 127 10.47 -11.22 2.39
N VAL A 128 11.75 -11.54 2.64
CA VAL A 128 12.17 -12.88 3.08
C VAL A 128 11.52 -13.29 4.39
N VAL A 129 11.41 -12.35 5.34
CA VAL A 129 10.80 -12.65 6.66
C VAL A 129 9.32 -13.04 6.51
N HIS A 130 8.58 -12.40 5.62
CA HIS A 130 7.20 -12.79 5.34
C HIS A 130 7.14 -14.16 4.64
N THR A 131 8.05 -14.43 3.71
CA THR A 131 8.17 -15.73 3.04
C THR A 131 8.44 -16.85 4.04
N LEU A 132 9.37 -16.64 4.98
CA LEU A 132 9.69 -17.60 6.04
C LEU A 132 8.51 -17.80 6.99
N LEU A 133 7.83 -16.74 7.41
CA LEU A 133 6.66 -16.84 8.31
C LEU A 133 5.55 -17.67 7.65
N LEU A 134 5.17 -17.34 6.42
CA LEU A 134 4.11 -18.04 5.69
C LEU A 134 4.49 -19.50 5.44
N GLY A 135 5.69 -19.76 4.92
CA GLY A 135 6.17 -21.10 4.62
C GLY A 135 6.32 -21.97 5.87
N THR A 136 6.80 -21.40 6.99
CA THR A 136 6.89 -22.12 8.27
C THR A 136 5.51 -22.55 8.77
N CYS A 137 4.51 -21.68 8.67
CA CYS A 137 3.13 -22.05 9.03
C CYS A 137 2.62 -23.22 8.18
N VAL A 138 2.86 -23.17 6.85
CA VAL A 138 2.47 -24.27 5.95
C VAL A 138 3.20 -25.57 6.33
N LYS A 139 4.52 -25.51 6.56
CA LYS A 139 5.33 -26.67 7.00
C LYS A 139 4.84 -27.24 8.32
N LEU A 140 4.52 -26.40 9.30
CA LEU A 140 3.97 -26.84 10.60
C LEU A 140 2.65 -27.59 10.41
N GLY A 141 1.74 -27.08 9.58
CA GLY A 141 0.49 -27.77 9.25
C GLY A 141 0.72 -29.14 8.61
N MET A 142 1.67 -29.23 7.67
CA MET A 142 2.02 -30.50 7.03
C MET A 142 2.65 -31.50 7.99
N VAL A 143 3.55 -31.04 8.90
CA VAL A 143 4.25 -31.95 9.82
C VAL A 143 3.38 -32.38 11.00
N LEU A 144 2.61 -31.45 11.59
CA LEU A 144 1.84 -31.74 12.81
C LEU A 144 0.43 -32.30 12.54
N PHE A 145 -0.16 -31.93 11.38
CA PHE A 145 -1.55 -32.24 11.05
C PHE A 145 -1.70 -32.94 9.70
N ASN A 146 -0.61 -33.27 9.04
CA ASN A 146 -0.59 -33.85 7.69
C ASN A 146 -1.45 -33.04 6.69
N SER A 147 -1.49 -31.71 6.84
CA SER A 147 -2.35 -30.83 6.04
C SER A 147 -1.74 -29.46 5.84
N SER A 148 -1.48 -29.09 4.58
CA SER A 148 -1.10 -27.73 4.19
C SER A 148 -2.21 -26.73 4.41
N ASN A 149 -3.50 -27.13 4.27
CA ASN A 149 -4.64 -26.27 4.56
C ASN A 149 -4.68 -25.84 6.04
N VAL A 150 -4.38 -26.75 6.98
CA VAL A 150 -4.25 -26.39 8.40
C VAL A 150 -3.11 -25.38 8.59
N GLY A 151 -1.97 -25.56 7.92
CA GLY A 151 -0.84 -24.63 7.97
C GLY A 151 -1.19 -23.24 7.43
N LEU A 152 -1.90 -23.17 6.33
CA LEU A 152 -2.42 -21.93 5.76
C LEU A 152 -3.40 -21.23 6.72
N PHE A 153 -4.24 -22.00 7.38
CA PHE A 153 -5.19 -21.48 8.38
C PHE A 153 -4.47 -20.96 9.64
N ILE A 154 -3.41 -21.64 10.10
CA ILE A 154 -2.56 -21.13 11.19
C ILE A 154 -2.01 -19.74 10.84
N TYR A 155 -1.50 -19.56 9.61
CA TYR A 155 -1.06 -18.23 9.17
C TYR A 155 -2.21 -17.20 9.18
N SER A 156 -3.41 -17.59 8.70
CA SER A 156 -4.57 -16.69 8.69
C SER A 156 -4.97 -16.23 10.10
N ILE A 157 -4.91 -17.12 11.09
CA ILE A 157 -5.15 -16.78 12.51
C ILE A 157 -4.13 -15.77 13.01
N ILE A 158 -2.84 -15.97 12.73
CA ILE A 158 -1.77 -15.06 13.15
C ILE A 158 -1.99 -13.68 12.52
N GLN A 159 -2.18 -13.62 11.21
CA GLN A 159 -2.38 -12.35 10.49
C GLN A 159 -3.64 -11.62 10.96
N THR A 160 -4.76 -12.33 11.09
CA THR A 160 -6.04 -11.78 11.58
C THR A 160 -5.89 -11.23 13.00
N SER A 161 -5.19 -11.95 13.88
CA SER A 161 -4.93 -11.52 15.26
C SER A 161 -4.09 -10.23 15.29
N ILE A 162 -3.02 -10.16 14.49
CA ILE A 162 -2.19 -8.95 14.36
C ILE A 162 -3.04 -7.77 13.88
N LEU A 163 -3.88 -7.96 12.87
CA LEU A 163 -4.74 -6.91 12.34
C LEU A 163 -5.75 -6.43 13.39
N ILE A 164 -6.52 -7.34 14.01
CA ILE A 164 -7.51 -7.01 15.04
C ILE A 164 -6.87 -6.27 16.20
N LEU A 165 -5.75 -6.75 16.72
CA LEU A 165 -5.05 -6.12 17.86
C LEU A 165 -4.53 -4.73 17.49
N THR A 166 -4.00 -4.54 16.27
CA THR A 166 -3.55 -3.23 15.81
C THR A 166 -4.71 -2.25 15.66
N LEU A 167 -5.81 -2.65 15.03
CA LEU A 167 -6.98 -1.80 14.87
C LEU A 167 -7.64 -1.48 16.22
N SER A 168 -7.71 -2.44 17.14
CA SER A 168 -8.17 -2.21 18.53
C SER A 168 -7.27 -1.24 19.29
N TYR A 169 -5.95 -1.32 19.05
CA TYR A 169 -5.01 -0.35 19.63
C TYR A 169 -5.23 1.06 19.06
N THR A 170 -5.62 1.23 17.79
CA THR A 170 -5.99 2.56 17.26
C THR A 170 -7.18 3.16 18.00
N ILE A 171 -8.19 2.35 18.32
CA ILE A 171 -9.36 2.78 19.10
C ILE A 171 -8.95 3.23 20.51
N LYS A 172 -8.06 2.47 21.18
CA LYS A 172 -7.49 2.87 22.46
C LYS A 172 -6.69 4.18 22.33
N PHE A 173 -5.83 4.30 21.32
CA PHE A 173 -5.06 5.51 21.07
C PHE A 173 -5.96 6.74 20.82
N MET A 174 -7.04 6.60 20.06
CA MET A 174 -8.03 7.67 19.89
C MET A 174 -8.63 8.10 21.22
N LYS A 175 -8.84 7.17 22.18
CA LYS A 175 -9.26 7.51 23.55
C LYS A 175 -8.18 8.29 24.28
N GLU A 176 -6.91 7.87 24.20
CA GLU A 176 -5.76 8.56 24.83
C GLU A 176 -5.64 10.02 24.37
N ILE A 177 -6.00 10.32 23.12
CA ILE A 177 -6.02 11.70 22.59
C ILE A 177 -7.38 12.40 22.74
N ASN A 178 -8.27 11.88 23.59
CA ASN A 178 -9.60 12.45 23.90
C ASN A 178 -10.53 12.63 22.68
N VAL A 179 -10.55 11.65 21.78
CA VAL A 179 -11.53 11.56 20.69
C VAL A 179 -12.86 11.05 21.25
N SER A 180 -13.99 11.63 20.79
CA SER A 180 -15.31 11.29 21.28
C SER A 180 -15.65 9.80 21.16
N THR A 181 -16.41 9.28 22.12
CA THR A 181 -16.81 7.86 22.16
C THR A 181 -17.61 7.46 20.91
N LYS A 182 -18.49 8.35 20.44
CA LYS A 182 -19.29 8.12 19.22
C LYS A 182 -18.40 7.95 17.97
N TYR A 183 -17.43 8.85 17.78
CA TYR A 183 -16.53 8.73 16.62
C TYR A 183 -15.69 7.45 16.70
N ARG A 184 -15.16 7.11 17.88
CA ARG A 184 -14.40 5.85 18.07
C ARG A 184 -15.24 4.61 17.80
N PHE A 185 -16.54 4.65 18.15
CA PHE A 185 -17.47 3.56 17.87
C PHE A 185 -17.77 3.46 16.37
N ILE A 186 -17.92 4.60 15.66
CA ILE A 186 -18.03 4.60 14.19
C ILE A 186 -16.77 3.99 13.56
N CYS A 187 -15.58 4.35 14.04
CA CYS A 187 -14.35 3.73 13.55
C CYS A 187 -14.30 2.21 13.79
N LEU A 188 -14.80 1.75 14.95
CA LEU A 188 -14.94 0.32 15.23
C LEU A 188 -15.87 -0.36 14.21
N LEU A 189 -17.03 0.25 13.92
CA LEU A 189 -17.96 -0.29 12.91
C LEU A 189 -17.35 -0.31 11.52
N ILE A 190 -16.59 0.72 11.14
CA ILE A 190 -15.83 0.73 9.88
C ILE A 190 -14.86 -0.46 9.84
N TYR A 191 -14.05 -0.65 10.87
CA TYR A 191 -13.10 -1.75 10.94
C TYR A 191 -13.75 -3.14 10.98
N ALA A 192 -14.92 -3.26 11.60
CA ALA A 192 -15.61 -4.54 11.74
C ALA A 192 -16.43 -4.94 10.50
N LEU A 193 -17.09 -3.97 9.84
CA LEU A 193 -18.11 -4.23 8.82
C LEU A 193 -17.64 -3.95 7.39
N VAL A 194 -16.72 -3.00 7.17
CA VAL A 194 -16.25 -2.71 5.81
C VAL A 194 -15.48 -3.90 5.27
N PRO A 195 -15.91 -4.50 4.14
CA PRO A 195 -15.45 -5.83 3.71
C PRO A 195 -13.95 -5.92 3.42
N VAL A 196 -13.29 -4.82 3.12
CA VAL A 196 -11.84 -4.79 2.88
C VAL A 196 -11.04 -5.33 4.07
N PHE A 197 -11.44 -5.06 5.30
CA PHE A 197 -10.70 -5.49 6.48
C PHE A 197 -10.74 -7.02 6.65
N PRO A 198 -11.93 -7.69 6.75
CA PRO A 198 -11.98 -9.14 6.90
C PRO A 198 -11.47 -9.88 5.64
N PHE A 199 -11.68 -9.38 4.42
CA PHE A 199 -11.11 -10.03 3.23
C PHE A 199 -9.59 -10.02 3.25
N TYR A 200 -8.96 -8.89 3.59
CA TYR A 200 -7.49 -8.83 3.70
C TYR A 200 -6.96 -9.56 4.94
N ALA A 201 -7.74 -9.68 6.02
CA ALA A 201 -7.39 -10.56 7.14
C ALA A 201 -7.18 -12.01 6.67
N MET A 202 -7.98 -12.47 5.70
CA MET A 202 -7.90 -13.80 5.10
C MET A 202 -6.99 -13.90 3.87
N ASN A 203 -6.34 -12.82 3.44
CA ASN A 203 -5.43 -12.84 2.28
C ASN A 203 -3.97 -12.74 2.76
N PRO A 204 -3.10 -13.75 2.52
CA PRO A 204 -1.75 -13.81 3.07
C PRO A 204 -0.77 -12.92 2.31
N VAL A 205 -1.17 -11.68 2.02
CA VAL A 205 -0.29 -10.69 1.38
C VAL A 205 0.49 -9.92 2.44
N LYS A 206 1.77 -9.71 2.16
CA LYS A 206 2.70 -8.93 2.99
C LYS A 206 2.17 -7.54 3.39
N ASP A 207 1.27 -7.00 2.57
CA ASP A 207 0.72 -5.65 2.72
C ASP A 207 -0.17 -5.49 3.96
N VAL A 208 -0.75 -6.56 4.49
CA VAL A 208 -1.62 -6.54 5.69
C VAL A 208 -0.80 -6.26 6.94
N ILE A 209 0.23 -7.09 7.20
CA ILE A 209 1.12 -6.89 8.36
C ILE A 209 1.87 -5.56 8.22
N PHE A 210 2.33 -5.22 7.01
CA PHE A 210 2.93 -3.92 6.74
C PHE A 210 1.97 -2.76 7.02
N GLY A 211 0.69 -2.88 6.67
CA GLY A 211 -0.33 -1.89 7.00
C GLY A 211 -0.49 -1.67 8.50
N CYS A 212 -0.47 -2.75 9.29
CA CYS A 212 -0.45 -2.67 10.75
C CYS A 212 0.79 -1.91 11.28
N LEU A 213 1.96 -2.20 10.73
CA LEU A 213 3.22 -1.52 11.10
C LEU A 213 3.19 -0.03 10.74
N ILE A 214 2.63 0.33 9.59
CA ILE A 214 2.46 1.74 9.16
C ILE A 214 1.52 2.49 10.10
N ILE A 215 0.40 1.89 10.51
CA ILE A 215 -0.49 2.51 11.52
C ILE A 215 0.29 2.82 12.80
N LEU A 216 1.03 1.83 13.32
CA LEU A 216 1.84 2.00 14.53
C LEU A 216 2.93 3.05 14.35
N TYR A 217 3.52 3.12 13.14
CA TYR A 217 4.52 4.13 12.81
C TYR A 217 3.92 5.54 12.77
N ILE A 218 2.77 5.75 12.12
CA ILE A 218 2.06 7.03 12.10
C ILE A 218 1.71 7.49 13.52
N ILE A 219 1.18 6.60 14.36
CA ILE A 219 0.91 6.90 15.79
C ILE A 219 2.20 7.29 16.51
N THR A 220 3.30 6.60 16.24
CA THR A 220 4.61 6.88 16.85
C THR A 220 5.14 8.25 16.41
N VAL A 221 5.07 8.56 15.11
CA VAL A 221 5.41 9.89 14.58
C VAL A 221 4.59 10.98 15.25
N TYR A 222 3.27 10.80 15.35
CA TYR A 222 2.38 11.75 16.03
C TYR A 222 2.79 11.96 17.50
N LYS A 223 3.08 10.88 18.23
CA LYS A 223 3.57 10.98 19.64
C LYS A 223 4.91 11.72 19.71
N CYS A 224 5.83 11.47 18.77
CA CYS A 224 7.12 12.16 18.70
C CYS A 224 6.99 13.66 18.39
N ILE A 225 6.03 14.06 17.55
CA ILE A 225 5.75 15.49 17.29
C ILE A 225 5.30 16.21 18.56
N LYS A 226 4.53 15.55 19.42
CA LYS A 226 3.98 16.10 20.68
C LYS A 226 4.92 15.96 21.88
N LEU A 227 6.13 15.38 21.67
CA LEU A 227 7.06 15.12 22.76
C LEU A 227 7.77 16.41 23.19
N GLU A 228 7.51 16.82 24.41
CA GLU A 228 8.12 18.02 25.04
C GLU A 228 9.37 17.68 25.87
N GLU A 229 9.49 16.43 26.32
CA GLU A 229 10.60 15.94 27.12
C GLU A 229 11.60 15.11 26.31
N LYS A 230 12.70 14.70 26.96
CA LYS A 230 13.66 13.77 26.37
C LYS A 230 13.02 12.40 26.21
N ILE A 231 13.10 11.84 24.98
CA ILE A 231 12.58 10.49 24.68
C ILE A 231 13.27 9.44 25.54
N SER A 232 12.50 8.55 26.15
CA SER A 232 13.03 7.45 26.97
C SER A 232 13.72 6.38 26.13
N VAL A 233 14.66 5.64 26.72
CA VAL A 233 15.36 4.53 26.05
C VAL A 233 14.37 3.46 25.56
N LYS A 234 13.33 3.15 26.35
CA LYS A 234 12.27 2.21 25.96
C LYS A 234 11.58 2.64 24.65
N ASN A 235 11.30 3.93 24.48
CA ASN A 235 10.68 4.45 23.26
C ASN A 235 11.66 4.46 22.08
N ILE A 236 12.96 4.71 22.31
CA ILE A 236 14.01 4.58 21.29
C ILE A 236 14.04 3.16 20.74
N ILE A 237 14.14 2.15 21.61
CA ILE A 237 14.15 0.72 21.22
C ILE A 237 12.87 0.37 20.45
N LYS A 238 11.71 0.83 20.92
CA LYS A 238 10.44 0.60 20.24
C LYS A 238 10.41 1.17 18.81
N ILE A 239 10.94 2.38 18.60
CA ILE A 239 11.00 3.00 17.28
C ILE A 239 11.94 2.20 16.38
N ILE A 240 13.11 1.80 16.87
CA ILE A 240 14.07 1.00 16.11
C ILE A 240 13.44 -0.33 15.69
N ILE A 241 12.84 -1.09 16.61
CA ILE A 241 12.18 -2.38 16.31
C ILE A 241 11.08 -2.19 15.29
N LEU A 242 10.22 -1.19 15.46
CA LEU A 242 9.13 -0.92 14.53
C LEU A 242 9.64 -0.61 13.13
N SER A 243 10.68 0.21 13.01
CA SER A 243 11.29 0.58 11.72
C SER A 243 11.97 -0.61 11.04
N ILE A 244 12.61 -1.50 11.83
CA ILE A 244 13.17 -2.77 11.32
C ILE A 244 12.06 -3.66 10.77
N LEU A 245 11.00 -3.88 11.53
CA LEU A 245 9.86 -4.69 11.08
C LEU A 245 9.24 -4.15 9.80
N MET A 246 9.16 -2.82 9.62
CA MET A 246 8.63 -2.22 8.40
C MET A 246 9.38 -2.68 7.14
N PHE A 247 10.71 -2.66 7.12
CA PHE A 247 11.46 -3.11 5.94
C PHE A 247 11.59 -4.64 5.85
N LEU A 248 11.52 -5.37 6.96
CA LEU A 248 11.52 -6.83 6.96
C LEU A 248 10.22 -7.43 6.40
N PHE A 249 9.06 -6.77 6.62
CA PHE A 249 7.78 -7.22 6.10
C PHE A 249 7.42 -6.59 4.74
N ARG A 250 8.07 -5.51 4.34
CA ARG A 250 7.96 -4.94 2.99
C ARG A 250 9.21 -4.14 2.62
N ASN A 251 9.87 -4.52 1.53
CA ASN A 251 11.12 -3.89 1.09
C ASN A 251 11.00 -2.35 0.98
N ASN A 252 9.84 -1.84 0.56
CA ASN A 252 9.59 -0.40 0.46
C ASN A 252 9.41 0.29 1.83
N GLY A 253 9.33 -0.45 2.94
CA GLY A 253 9.20 0.12 4.28
C GLY A 253 10.36 1.02 4.68
N ILE A 254 11.57 0.73 4.17
CA ILE A 254 12.74 1.58 4.40
C ILE A 254 12.58 2.97 3.77
N HIS A 255 11.95 3.09 2.60
CA HIS A 255 11.72 4.38 1.95
C HIS A 255 10.77 5.25 2.79
N VAL A 256 9.73 4.64 3.39
CA VAL A 256 8.86 5.37 4.32
C VAL A 256 9.67 5.93 5.49
N PHE A 257 10.55 5.13 6.08
CA PHE A 257 11.40 5.59 7.18
C PHE A 257 12.38 6.69 6.75
N ILE A 258 13.17 6.45 5.71
CA ILE A 258 14.21 7.40 5.24
C ILE A 258 13.62 8.74 4.82
N LEU A 259 12.45 8.75 4.17
CA LEU A 259 11.84 9.98 3.66
C LEU A 259 11.01 10.73 4.71
N THR A 260 10.61 10.08 5.81
CA THR A 260 9.77 10.74 6.82
C THR A 260 10.48 11.04 8.13
N PHE A 261 11.37 10.17 8.57
CA PHE A 261 12.04 10.30 9.88
C PHE A 261 12.95 11.54 10.00
N PRO A 262 13.67 12.01 8.96
CA PRO A 262 14.46 13.24 9.03
C PRO A 262 13.66 14.48 9.44
N PHE A 263 12.37 14.55 9.10
CA PHE A 263 11.53 15.65 9.56
C PHE A 263 11.38 15.68 11.08
N LEU A 264 11.34 14.52 11.75
CA LEU A 264 11.33 14.46 13.22
C LEU A 264 12.65 15.00 13.82
N ILE A 265 13.79 14.75 13.15
CA ILE A 265 15.10 15.29 13.54
C ILE A 265 15.09 16.82 13.45
N LEU A 266 14.47 17.36 12.41
CA LEU A 266 14.41 18.81 12.17
C LEU A 266 13.49 19.53 13.16
N ILE A 267 12.29 18.98 13.40
CA ILE A 267 11.24 19.66 14.19
C ILE A 267 11.44 19.52 15.69
N ASN A 268 12.07 18.44 16.18
CA ASN A 268 12.24 18.20 17.62
C ASN A 268 13.67 18.51 18.09
N LYS A 269 13.95 19.82 18.31
CA LYS A 269 15.28 20.31 18.72
C LYS A 269 15.81 19.60 19.96
N LYS A 270 14.97 19.31 20.96
CA LYS A 270 15.35 18.69 22.25
C LYS A 270 15.85 17.25 22.11
N ASN A 271 15.32 16.50 21.12
CA ASN A 271 15.64 15.09 20.88
C ASN A 271 16.46 14.87 19.60
N ARG A 272 16.92 15.94 18.92
CA ARG A 272 17.59 15.86 17.62
C ARG A 272 18.71 14.84 17.56
N LYS A 273 19.64 14.87 18.53
CA LYS A 273 20.75 13.91 18.59
C LYS A 273 20.28 12.46 18.74
N ARG A 274 19.25 12.21 19.57
CA ARG A 274 18.70 10.85 19.76
C ARG A 274 17.99 10.36 18.52
N PHE A 275 17.22 11.20 17.85
CA PHE A 275 16.57 10.85 16.59
C PHE A 275 17.60 10.64 15.47
N LEU A 276 18.68 11.42 15.40
CA LEU A 276 19.77 11.16 14.47
C LEU A 276 20.41 9.79 14.71
N ILE A 277 20.68 9.42 15.98
CA ILE A 277 21.19 8.08 16.31
C ILE A 277 20.22 7.00 15.88
N ILE A 278 18.91 7.13 16.15
CA ILE A 278 17.90 6.17 15.69
C ILE A 278 17.94 6.02 14.16
N PHE A 279 18.02 7.15 13.44
CA PHE A 279 18.08 7.15 11.98
C PHE A 279 19.30 6.38 11.47
N LEU A 280 20.49 6.69 12.00
CA LEU A 280 21.74 6.04 11.59
C LEU A 280 21.74 4.55 11.92
N VAL A 281 21.25 4.16 13.10
CA VAL A 281 21.13 2.76 13.51
C VAL A 281 20.21 1.98 12.59
N VAL A 282 19.02 2.49 12.28
CA VAL A 282 18.05 1.80 11.41
C VAL A 282 18.59 1.68 9.98
N VAL A 283 19.21 2.74 9.43
CA VAL A 283 19.82 2.69 8.10
C VAL A 283 20.99 1.71 8.07
N SER A 284 21.85 1.71 9.09
CA SER A 284 22.97 0.75 9.20
C SER A 284 22.47 -0.69 9.25
N LEU A 285 21.44 -0.97 10.06
CA LEU A 285 20.82 -2.32 10.14
C LEU A 285 20.19 -2.74 8.82
N PHE A 286 19.56 -1.83 8.09
CA PHE A 286 19.03 -2.11 6.75
C PHE A 286 20.15 -2.45 5.75
N VAL A 287 21.25 -1.67 5.76
CA VAL A 287 22.42 -1.94 4.91
C VAL A 287 23.03 -3.30 5.26
N THR A 288 23.22 -3.59 6.54
CA THR A 288 23.72 -4.89 7.01
C THR A 288 22.80 -6.03 6.58
N TYR A 289 21.48 -5.88 6.73
CA TYR A 289 20.51 -6.87 6.27
C TYR A 289 20.65 -7.14 4.78
N SER A 290 20.64 -6.08 3.96
CA SER A 290 20.57 -6.21 2.49
C SER A 290 21.92 -6.56 1.83
N LYS A 291 23.05 -6.14 2.42
CA LYS A 291 24.39 -6.31 1.83
C LYS A 291 25.23 -7.40 2.48
N VAL A 292 24.87 -7.84 3.69
CA VAL A 292 25.61 -8.87 4.43
C VAL A 292 24.73 -10.10 4.66
N ILE A 293 23.58 -9.92 5.35
CA ILE A 293 22.75 -11.06 5.76
C ILE A 293 22.15 -11.79 4.57
N LEU A 294 21.48 -11.10 3.66
CA LEU A 294 20.87 -11.75 2.50
C LEU A 294 21.90 -12.46 1.60
N PRO A 295 23.03 -11.83 1.20
CA PRO A 295 24.08 -12.51 0.43
C PRO A 295 24.74 -13.70 1.16
N TYR A 296 24.92 -13.61 2.48
CA TYR A 296 25.44 -14.73 3.28
C TYR A 296 24.58 -15.99 3.14
N PHE A 297 23.24 -15.82 3.14
CA PHE A 297 22.30 -16.91 2.90
C PHE A 297 22.04 -17.18 1.40
N LYS A 298 22.84 -16.63 0.48
CA LYS A 298 22.69 -16.76 -0.98
C LYS A 298 21.32 -16.30 -1.52
N ILE A 299 20.60 -15.47 -0.77
CA ILE A 299 19.31 -14.92 -1.19
C ILE A 299 19.53 -13.85 -2.24
N THR A 300 18.99 -14.08 -3.43
CA THR A 300 19.15 -13.18 -4.57
C THR A 300 18.41 -11.85 -4.37
N PRO A 301 19.03 -10.69 -4.64
CA PRO A 301 18.34 -9.40 -4.59
C PRO A 301 17.14 -9.34 -5.54
N SER A 302 16.19 -8.45 -5.28
CA SER A 302 15.12 -8.15 -6.23
C SER A 302 15.70 -7.68 -7.57
N SER A 303 15.13 -8.13 -8.68
CA SER A 303 15.56 -7.71 -10.02
C SER A 303 15.41 -6.20 -10.22
N VAL A 304 16.35 -5.57 -10.87
CA VAL A 304 16.36 -4.14 -11.24
C VAL A 304 15.09 -3.76 -12.01
N ARG A 305 14.53 -4.66 -12.82
CA ARG A 305 13.29 -4.45 -13.59
C ARG A 305 12.12 -3.96 -12.74
N GLU A 306 12.11 -4.26 -11.43
CA GLU A 306 11.00 -3.88 -10.53
C GLU A 306 10.98 -2.37 -10.24
N THR A 307 12.11 -1.69 -10.41
CA THR A 307 12.24 -0.24 -10.26
C THR A 307 12.02 0.52 -11.57
N LEU A 308 11.91 -0.20 -12.69
CA LEU A 308 11.87 0.37 -14.04
C LEU A 308 10.49 0.31 -14.70
N SER A 309 9.42 0.15 -13.91
CA SER A 309 8.05 0.07 -14.43
C SER A 309 7.68 1.27 -15.29
N ILE A 310 7.98 2.51 -14.83
CA ILE A 310 7.65 3.74 -15.54
C ILE A 310 8.44 3.86 -16.86
N PRO A 311 9.79 3.84 -16.87
CA PRO A 311 10.54 3.97 -18.12
C PRO A 311 10.21 2.87 -19.12
N PHE A 312 9.96 1.64 -18.68
CA PHE A 312 9.59 0.55 -19.56
C PHE A 312 8.22 0.76 -20.23
N GLN A 313 7.21 1.24 -19.48
CA GLN A 313 5.92 1.58 -20.04
C GLN A 313 6.02 2.74 -21.06
N GLN A 314 6.81 3.75 -20.74
CA GLN A 314 7.05 4.89 -21.63
C GLN A 314 7.69 4.45 -22.95
N THR A 315 8.73 3.62 -22.90
CA THR A 315 9.39 3.06 -24.08
C THR A 315 8.43 2.20 -24.90
N ALA A 316 7.64 1.33 -24.24
CA ALA A 316 6.72 0.43 -24.94
C ALA A 316 5.61 1.21 -25.65
N ARG A 317 5.08 2.27 -25.03
CA ARG A 317 4.11 3.15 -25.67
C ARG A 317 4.72 3.92 -26.84
N TYR A 318 5.93 4.44 -26.68
CA TYR A 318 6.65 5.12 -27.75
C TYR A 318 6.81 4.20 -28.98
N VAL A 319 7.30 2.99 -28.79
CA VAL A 319 7.45 2.01 -29.88
C VAL A 319 6.10 1.67 -30.52
N LYS A 320 5.01 1.59 -29.72
CA LYS A 320 3.65 1.31 -30.24
C LYS A 320 3.11 2.44 -31.10
N GLU A 321 3.33 3.71 -30.72
CA GLU A 321 2.72 4.88 -31.37
C GLU A 321 3.61 5.50 -32.45
N HIS A 322 4.95 5.34 -32.36
CA HIS A 322 5.95 6.00 -33.20
C HIS A 322 6.96 4.98 -33.81
N GLU A 323 6.52 3.77 -34.15
CA GLU A 323 7.40 2.70 -34.64
C GLU A 323 8.27 3.14 -35.82
N ASN A 324 7.72 3.96 -36.74
CA ASN A 324 8.42 4.45 -37.94
C ASN A 324 9.52 5.49 -37.63
N GLU A 325 9.54 6.06 -36.45
CA GLU A 325 10.50 7.07 -36.03
C GLU A 325 11.62 6.49 -35.13
N VAL A 326 11.54 5.19 -34.83
CA VAL A 326 12.56 4.49 -34.04
C VAL A 326 13.81 4.29 -34.88
N THR A 327 14.92 4.90 -34.44
CA THR A 327 16.21 4.74 -35.11
C THR A 327 16.82 3.35 -34.86
N ASN A 328 17.80 2.96 -35.69
CA ASN A 328 18.50 1.69 -35.51
C ASN A 328 19.22 1.59 -34.16
N ASP A 329 19.74 2.68 -33.65
CA ASP A 329 20.45 2.70 -32.37
C ASP A 329 19.48 2.61 -31.19
N GLU A 330 18.33 3.30 -31.26
CA GLU A 330 17.22 3.12 -30.32
C GLU A 330 16.72 1.67 -30.30
N LYS A 331 16.49 1.08 -31.48
CA LYS A 331 16.06 -0.31 -31.62
C LYS A 331 17.05 -1.28 -30.95
N LYS A 332 18.36 -1.14 -31.23
CA LYS A 332 19.40 -1.99 -30.64
C LYS A 332 19.47 -1.86 -29.12
N ALA A 333 19.38 -0.62 -28.59
CA ALA A 333 19.44 -0.40 -27.15
C ALA A 333 18.20 -0.94 -26.42
N ILE A 334 17.01 -0.77 -27.02
CA ILE A 334 15.75 -1.32 -26.48
C ILE A 334 15.79 -2.86 -26.52
N ASP A 335 16.26 -3.45 -27.63
CA ASP A 335 16.29 -4.89 -27.81
C ASP A 335 17.12 -5.60 -26.75
N LYS A 336 18.29 -5.07 -26.42
CA LYS A 336 19.15 -5.60 -25.35
C LYS A 336 18.49 -5.66 -23.97
N ILE A 337 17.53 -4.78 -23.70
CA ILE A 337 16.87 -4.67 -22.39
C ILE A 337 15.51 -5.31 -22.37
N LEU A 338 14.67 -5.08 -23.39
CA LEU A 338 13.26 -5.45 -23.40
C LEU A 338 12.85 -6.42 -24.49
N GLY A 339 13.72 -6.69 -25.48
CA GLY A 339 13.33 -7.42 -26.68
C GLY A 339 12.37 -6.59 -27.54
N TYR A 340 12.89 -5.99 -28.62
CA TYR A 340 12.17 -4.98 -29.42
C TYR A 340 10.93 -5.53 -30.14
N ASP A 341 11.06 -6.64 -30.86
CA ASP A 341 10.07 -7.12 -31.83
C ASP A 341 8.68 -7.38 -31.22
N THR A 342 8.62 -7.80 -29.97
CA THR A 342 7.36 -8.07 -29.26
C THR A 342 6.94 -6.95 -28.31
N LEU A 343 7.69 -5.85 -28.22
CA LEU A 343 7.51 -4.85 -27.19
C LEU A 343 6.17 -4.12 -27.31
N LYS A 344 5.77 -3.74 -28.53
CA LYS A 344 4.49 -3.06 -28.79
C LYS A 344 3.27 -3.91 -28.42
N ASP A 345 3.33 -5.23 -28.60
CA ASP A 345 2.22 -6.14 -28.30
C ASP A 345 2.10 -6.40 -26.80
N ARG A 346 3.20 -6.28 -26.07
CA ARG A 346 3.24 -6.39 -24.61
C ARG A 346 2.77 -5.13 -23.90
N TYR A 347 2.68 -3.99 -24.58
CA TYR A 347 2.17 -2.76 -23.98
C TYR A 347 0.69 -2.90 -23.60
N LYS A 348 0.40 -2.67 -22.32
CA LYS A 348 -0.95 -2.54 -21.76
C LYS A 348 -1.01 -1.25 -20.96
N GLU A 349 -1.99 -0.43 -21.22
CA GLU A 349 -2.06 0.95 -20.72
C GLU A 349 -1.96 1.06 -19.20
N GLU A 350 -2.63 0.17 -18.47
CA GLU A 350 -2.75 0.23 -17.01
C GLU A 350 -1.81 -0.74 -16.25
N ILE A 351 -1.03 -1.57 -16.95
CA ILE A 351 -0.20 -2.61 -16.33
C ILE A 351 1.14 -2.71 -17.03
N SER A 352 2.23 -2.49 -16.31
CA SER A 352 3.59 -2.62 -16.86
C SER A 352 4.18 -4.04 -16.78
N ASP A 353 3.53 -4.96 -16.07
CA ASP A 353 4.06 -6.33 -15.89
C ASP A 353 4.31 -7.08 -17.20
N PRO A 354 3.44 -7.02 -18.25
CA PRO A 354 3.73 -7.68 -19.50
C PRO A 354 5.00 -7.15 -20.20
N VAL A 355 5.24 -5.83 -20.13
CA VAL A 355 6.47 -5.21 -20.66
C VAL A 355 7.68 -5.64 -19.83
N LYS A 356 7.61 -5.58 -18.50
CA LYS A 356 8.66 -6.03 -17.58
C LYS A 356 9.04 -7.49 -17.74
N ASN A 357 8.10 -8.34 -18.13
CA ASN A 357 8.39 -9.77 -18.36
C ASN A 357 9.35 -10.01 -19.52
N GLY A 358 9.53 -9.05 -20.42
CA GLY A 358 10.53 -9.09 -21.47
C GLY A 358 11.94 -8.61 -21.06
N PHE A 359 12.11 -8.23 -19.79
CA PHE A 359 13.41 -7.75 -19.31
C PHE A 359 14.48 -8.84 -19.41
N ASN A 360 15.59 -8.50 -20.07
CA ASN A 360 16.76 -9.38 -20.17
C ASN A 360 17.54 -9.36 -18.84
N LYS A 361 17.43 -10.44 -18.08
CA LYS A 361 18.10 -10.58 -16.78
C LYS A 361 19.64 -10.61 -16.86
N TYR A 362 20.19 -10.82 -18.04
CA TYR A 362 21.64 -10.83 -18.30
C TYR A 362 22.16 -9.50 -18.83
N SER A 363 21.29 -8.46 -18.95
CA SER A 363 21.72 -7.14 -19.36
C SER A 363 22.76 -6.56 -18.39
N THR A 364 23.78 -5.92 -18.97
CA THR A 364 24.87 -5.29 -18.21
C THR A 364 24.48 -3.90 -17.74
N LYS A 365 25.32 -3.33 -16.87
CA LYS A 365 25.18 -1.92 -16.47
C LYS A 365 25.35 -0.97 -17.66
N GLU A 366 26.21 -1.32 -18.62
CA GLU A 366 26.43 -0.51 -19.84
C GLU A 366 25.22 -0.59 -20.76
N ASP A 367 24.58 -1.77 -20.91
CA ASP A 367 23.33 -1.89 -21.67
C ASP A 367 22.22 -1.01 -21.07
N LEU A 368 22.10 -0.99 -19.74
CA LEU A 368 21.14 -0.13 -19.06
C LEU A 368 21.46 1.37 -19.23
N LYS A 369 22.73 1.75 -19.19
CA LYS A 369 23.15 3.13 -19.44
C LYS A 369 22.79 3.57 -20.87
N ASN A 370 23.11 2.74 -21.87
CA ASN A 370 22.77 3.00 -23.27
C ASN A 370 21.25 3.07 -23.48
N TYR A 371 20.49 2.19 -22.84
CA TYR A 371 19.03 2.25 -22.81
C TYR A 371 18.52 3.60 -22.27
N PHE A 372 19.07 4.11 -21.16
CA PHE A 372 18.63 5.40 -20.62
C PHE A 372 19.04 6.59 -21.47
N VAL A 373 20.15 6.50 -22.24
CA VAL A 373 20.49 7.54 -23.22
C VAL A 373 19.42 7.63 -24.29
N VAL A 374 19.07 6.52 -24.95
CA VAL A 374 18.03 6.51 -25.97
C VAL A 374 16.64 6.79 -25.42
N TRP A 375 16.34 6.33 -24.19
CA TRP A 375 15.10 6.66 -23.48
C TRP A 375 14.92 8.18 -23.35
N PHE A 376 15.99 8.91 -23.03
CA PHE A 376 15.95 10.37 -22.90
C PHE A 376 15.86 11.08 -24.26
N GLU A 377 16.45 10.52 -25.30
CA GLU A 377 16.31 11.02 -26.68
C GLU A 377 14.87 10.87 -27.19
N MET A 378 14.26 9.71 -26.98
CA MET A 378 12.85 9.45 -27.31
C MET A 378 11.90 10.36 -26.51
N LEU A 379 12.19 10.62 -25.21
CA LEU A 379 11.44 11.57 -24.39
C LEU A 379 11.46 12.98 -25.01
N LYS A 380 12.61 13.44 -25.54
CA LYS A 380 12.70 14.76 -26.19
C LYS A 380 11.89 14.84 -27.49
N LYS A 381 11.83 13.74 -28.24
CA LYS A 381 11.03 13.66 -29.48
C LYS A 381 9.54 13.73 -29.19
N HIS A 382 9.05 12.91 -28.23
CA HIS A 382 7.62 12.77 -27.93
C HIS A 382 7.32 12.82 -26.42
N PRO A 383 7.47 13.98 -25.75
CA PRO A 383 7.26 14.10 -24.31
C PRO A 383 5.82 13.80 -23.88
N LEU A 384 4.84 14.07 -24.76
CA LEU A 384 3.43 13.81 -24.49
C LEU A 384 3.15 12.32 -24.37
N THR A 385 3.70 11.48 -25.26
CA THR A 385 3.57 10.02 -25.21
C THR A 385 4.08 9.45 -23.88
N TYR A 386 5.20 10.00 -23.36
CA TYR A 386 5.75 9.62 -22.06
C TYR A 386 4.85 10.04 -20.89
N ALA A 387 4.30 11.26 -20.96
CA ALA A 387 3.34 11.74 -19.97
C ALA A 387 2.09 10.87 -19.95
N GLU A 388 1.54 10.55 -21.11
CA GLU A 388 0.36 9.70 -21.25
C GLU A 388 0.59 8.27 -20.78
N ALA A 389 1.75 7.66 -21.06
CA ALA A 389 2.12 6.35 -20.53
C ALA A 389 2.12 6.35 -18.99
N THR A 390 2.68 7.39 -18.39
CA THR A 390 2.75 7.53 -16.92
C THR A 390 1.37 7.76 -16.32
N ILE A 391 0.57 8.64 -16.91
CA ILE A 391 -0.78 8.94 -16.43
C ILE A 391 -1.68 7.71 -16.54
N ASN A 392 -1.62 6.94 -17.64
CA ASN A 392 -2.36 5.67 -17.77
C ASN A 392 -2.05 4.70 -16.62
N ASN A 393 -0.80 4.63 -16.20
CA ASN A 393 -0.38 3.75 -15.12
C ASN A 393 -0.71 4.30 -13.71
N THR A 394 -1.18 5.55 -13.57
CA THR A 394 -1.28 6.22 -12.27
C THR A 394 -2.57 7.00 -12.01
N TYR A 395 -3.36 7.34 -13.03
CA TYR A 395 -4.50 8.24 -12.86
C TYR A 395 -5.50 7.78 -11.78
N GLY A 396 -5.69 6.49 -11.62
CA GLY A 396 -6.68 5.95 -10.68
C GLY A 396 -6.31 6.16 -9.20
N TYR A 397 -5.05 6.48 -8.89
CA TYR A 397 -4.68 6.89 -7.54
C TYR A 397 -5.20 8.29 -7.17
N PHE A 398 -5.62 9.07 -8.16
CA PHE A 398 -6.20 10.41 -7.99
C PHE A 398 -7.59 10.56 -8.61
N TYR A 399 -8.19 9.46 -9.10
CA TYR A 399 -9.50 9.49 -9.70
C TYR A 399 -10.54 8.80 -8.79
N PRO A 400 -11.49 9.56 -8.19
CA PRO A 400 -12.36 9.05 -7.14
C PRO A 400 -13.49 8.15 -7.65
N PHE A 401 -13.61 7.96 -8.96
CA PHE A 401 -14.65 7.10 -9.56
C PHE A 401 -14.10 5.77 -10.08
N SER A 402 -12.83 5.44 -9.76
CA SER A 402 -12.23 4.16 -10.12
C SER A 402 -11.94 3.33 -8.89
N THR A 403 -12.43 2.08 -8.88
CA THR A 403 -12.09 1.09 -7.87
C THR A 403 -11.73 -0.20 -8.58
N LYS A 404 -10.43 -0.42 -8.77
CA LYS A 404 -9.88 -1.60 -9.43
C LYS A 404 -9.05 -2.40 -8.44
N TRP A 405 -8.93 -3.71 -8.66
CA TRP A 405 -8.08 -4.61 -7.86
C TRP A 405 -8.39 -4.56 -6.36
N TYR A 406 -9.65 -4.27 -6.03
CA TYR A 406 -10.11 -3.97 -4.67
C TYR A 406 -9.98 -5.16 -3.71
N ILE A 407 -10.51 -6.33 -4.09
CA ILE A 407 -10.47 -7.56 -3.30
C ILE A 407 -10.07 -8.73 -4.18
N TYR A 408 -9.24 -9.63 -3.63
CA TYR A 408 -8.88 -10.90 -4.23
C TYR A 408 -9.59 -12.01 -3.46
N TYR A 409 -10.47 -12.73 -4.09
CA TYR A 409 -11.18 -13.88 -3.51
C TYR A 409 -11.22 -15.09 -4.47
N LYS A 410 -10.58 -14.97 -5.64
CA LYS A 410 -10.52 -16.05 -6.62
C LYS A 410 -9.54 -17.12 -6.18
N TYR A 411 -9.93 -18.37 -6.38
CA TYR A 411 -9.07 -19.53 -6.22
C TYR A 411 -7.86 -19.44 -7.16
N THR A 412 -6.68 -19.72 -6.60
CA THR A 412 -5.41 -19.75 -7.37
C THR A 412 -4.77 -21.12 -7.17
N PRO A 413 -4.70 -21.99 -8.19
CA PRO A 413 -4.23 -23.38 -8.04
C PRO A 413 -2.70 -23.54 -8.02
N ILE A 414 -1.92 -22.48 -8.15
CA ILE A 414 -0.46 -22.52 -8.38
C ILE A 414 0.26 -23.48 -7.40
N ILE A 415 0.00 -23.41 -6.11
CA ILE A 415 0.68 -24.31 -5.15
C ILE A 415 0.22 -25.75 -5.29
N LYS A 416 -1.02 -25.99 -5.67
CA LYS A 416 -1.59 -27.32 -5.90
C LYS A 416 -0.94 -27.99 -7.13
N GLU A 417 -0.69 -27.22 -8.18
CA GLU A 417 0.03 -27.68 -9.39
C GLU A 417 1.44 -28.17 -9.07
N HIS A 418 2.02 -27.73 -7.95
CA HIS A 418 3.33 -28.13 -7.44
C HIS A 418 3.27 -29.11 -6.26
N GLY A 419 2.15 -29.80 -6.07
CA GLY A 419 2.01 -30.88 -5.07
C GLY A 419 1.73 -30.40 -3.64
N ILE A 420 1.47 -29.11 -3.42
CA ILE A 420 1.05 -28.58 -2.12
C ILE A 420 -0.48 -28.46 -2.14
N ASP A 421 -1.18 -29.31 -1.38
CA ASP A 421 -2.64 -29.31 -1.38
C ASP A 421 -3.22 -27.97 -0.91
N TYR A 422 -4.19 -27.47 -1.68
CA TYR A 422 -4.95 -26.27 -1.36
C TYR A 422 -6.35 -26.37 -1.94
N HIS A 423 -7.33 -26.30 -1.07
CA HIS A 423 -8.74 -26.29 -1.47
C HIS A 423 -9.60 -25.56 -0.43
N TYR A 424 -10.67 -24.94 -0.89
CA TYR A 424 -11.69 -24.37 -0.01
C TYR A 424 -12.59 -25.48 0.57
N ASN A 425 -13.24 -25.14 1.69
CA ASN A 425 -14.35 -25.93 2.22
C ASN A 425 -15.60 -25.87 1.32
N ASN A 426 -16.66 -26.62 1.66
CA ASN A 426 -17.88 -26.73 0.85
C ASN A 426 -18.86 -25.53 1.01
N LEU A 427 -18.47 -24.44 1.68
CA LEU A 427 -19.34 -23.28 1.95
C LEU A 427 -19.40 -22.30 0.76
N THR A 428 -19.61 -22.80 -0.45
CA THR A 428 -19.59 -22.01 -1.69
C THR A 428 -20.61 -20.87 -1.69
N ASN A 429 -21.85 -21.13 -1.24
CA ASN A 429 -22.90 -20.11 -1.19
C ASN A 429 -22.53 -18.95 -0.25
N LEU A 430 -21.97 -19.26 0.91
CA LEU A 430 -21.53 -18.23 1.86
C LEU A 430 -20.39 -17.38 1.28
N ARG A 431 -19.39 -18.02 0.64
CA ARG A 431 -18.33 -17.31 -0.06
C ARG A 431 -18.86 -16.38 -1.15
N THR A 432 -19.80 -16.88 -1.96
CA THR A 432 -20.41 -16.08 -3.04
C THR A 432 -21.14 -14.86 -2.47
N ASN A 433 -21.93 -15.02 -1.41
CA ASN A 433 -22.65 -13.92 -0.78
C ASN A 433 -21.70 -12.86 -0.20
N LEU A 434 -20.64 -13.29 0.50
CA LEU A 434 -19.62 -12.37 1.01
C LEU A 434 -18.85 -11.66 -0.12
N SER A 435 -18.54 -12.39 -1.20
CA SER A 435 -17.87 -11.82 -2.38
C SER A 435 -18.77 -10.79 -3.07
N ASN A 436 -20.06 -11.06 -3.19
CA ASN A 436 -21.03 -10.12 -3.74
C ASN A 436 -21.15 -8.86 -2.87
N TYR A 437 -21.20 -9.02 -1.54
CA TYR A 437 -21.15 -7.89 -0.62
C TYR A 437 -19.87 -7.05 -0.83
N GLY A 438 -18.72 -7.70 -0.93
CA GLY A 438 -17.45 -7.04 -1.22
C GLY A 438 -17.48 -6.28 -2.55
N ASN A 439 -18.01 -6.89 -3.62
CA ASN A 439 -18.10 -6.28 -4.95
C ASN A 439 -19.03 -5.06 -5.00
N ILE A 440 -20.16 -5.09 -4.30
CA ILE A 440 -21.16 -4.02 -4.30
C ILE A 440 -20.70 -2.85 -3.41
N PHE A 441 -19.96 -3.11 -2.35
CA PHE A 441 -19.61 -2.11 -1.34
C PHE A 441 -19.02 -0.81 -1.90
N PRO A 442 -18.06 -0.80 -2.85
CA PRO A 442 -17.49 0.42 -3.42
C PRO A 442 -18.51 1.32 -4.13
N TYR A 443 -19.63 0.76 -4.55
CA TYR A 443 -20.69 1.48 -5.28
C TYR A 443 -21.80 2.01 -4.37
N ILE A 444 -21.76 1.72 -3.07
CA ILE A 444 -22.70 2.29 -2.10
C ILE A 444 -22.39 3.79 -1.98
N PRO A 445 -23.38 4.69 -2.26
CA PRO A 445 -23.16 6.13 -2.19
C PRO A 445 -22.58 6.57 -0.83
N ILE A 446 -21.56 7.43 -0.87
CA ILE A 446 -20.85 7.99 0.29
C ILE A 446 -20.04 6.93 1.05
N ILE A 447 -20.64 5.80 1.46
CA ILE A 447 -19.97 4.77 2.26
C ILE A 447 -18.86 4.08 1.45
N GLY A 448 -19.08 3.84 0.16
CA GLY A 448 -18.08 3.26 -0.75
C GLY A 448 -16.80 4.09 -0.88
N LEU A 449 -16.86 5.40 -0.58
CA LEU A 449 -15.68 6.27 -0.59
C LEU A 449 -14.62 5.84 0.45
N ILE A 450 -15.00 5.12 1.49
CA ILE A 450 -14.06 4.60 2.50
C ILE A 450 -12.98 3.70 1.87
N VAL A 451 -13.34 2.99 0.80
CA VAL A 451 -12.44 2.08 0.10
C VAL A 451 -11.92 2.64 -1.23
N ASN A 452 -12.14 3.92 -1.49
CA ASN A 452 -11.68 4.56 -2.71
C ASN A 452 -10.30 5.22 -2.49
N ILE A 453 -9.29 4.80 -3.28
CA ILE A 453 -7.91 5.29 -3.15
C ILE A 453 -7.82 6.77 -3.50
N GLY A 454 -8.45 7.18 -4.61
CA GLY A 454 -8.44 8.58 -5.05
C GLY A 454 -9.05 9.51 -3.99
N PHE A 455 -10.18 9.11 -3.41
CA PHE A 455 -10.80 9.86 -2.33
C PHE A 455 -9.91 9.94 -1.07
N SER A 456 -9.26 8.83 -0.71
CA SER A 456 -8.31 8.81 0.42
C SER A 456 -7.14 9.77 0.20
N ASN A 457 -6.60 9.83 -1.01
CA ASN A 457 -5.54 10.77 -1.36
C ASN A 457 -6.04 12.23 -1.35
N TYR A 458 -7.27 12.52 -1.78
CA TYR A 458 -7.85 13.85 -1.63
C TYR A 458 -8.04 14.24 -0.16
N LEU A 459 -8.43 13.31 0.71
CA LEU A 459 -8.50 13.59 2.15
C LEU A 459 -7.12 13.90 2.74
N LEU A 460 -6.06 13.19 2.33
CA LEU A 460 -4.68 13.50 2.75
C LEU A 460 -4.27 14.91 2.31
N ILE A 461 -4.52 15.26 1.05
CA ILE A 461 -4.24 16.57 0.48
C ILE A 461 -5.03 17.65 1.22
N PHE A 462 -6.32 17.42 1.48
CA PHE A 462 -7.18 18.34 2.25
C PHE A 462 -6.63 18.57 3.66
N MET A 463 -6.29 17.51 4.40
CA MET A 463 -5.70 17.63 5.75
C MET A 463 -4.38 18.40 5.70
N LEU A 464 -3.52 18.16 4.70
CA LEU A 464 -2.26 18.87 4.52
C LEU A 464 -2.48 20.36 4.30
N PHE A 465 -3.33 20.74 3.34
CA PHE A 465 -3.60 22.15 3.04
C PHE A 465 -4.26 22.90 4.21
N TYR A 466 -5.16 22.23 4.95
CA TYR A 466 -5.74 22.84 6.15
C TYR A 466 -4.67 23.10 7.23
N LEU A 467 -3.73 22.15 7.45
CA LEU A 467 -2.64 22.34 8.41
C LEU A 467 -1.66 23.45 7.97
N ILE A 468 -1.42 23.59 6.66
CA ILE A 468 -0.65 24.73 6.10
C ILE A 468 -1.38 26.06 6.36
N TYR A 469 -2.67 26.12 6.05
CA TYR A 469 -3.52 27.29 6.31
C TYR A 469 -3.48 27.72 7.77
N LYS A 470 -3.50 26.75 8.70
CA LYS A 470 -3.39 27.00 10.15
C LYS A 470 -1.94 27.16 10.66
N LYS A 471 -0.93 27.16 9.77
CA LYS A 471 0.51 27.26 10.12
C LYS A 471 0.96 26.17 11.11
N LYS A 472 0.32 24.99 11.08
CA LYS A 472 0.63 23.83 11.91
C LYS A 472 1.68 22.91 11.24
N TYR A 473 2.81 23.50 10.85
CA TYR A 473 3.84 22.84 10.03
C TYR A 473 4.45 21.59 10.69
N LYS A 474 4.62 21.60 12.01
CA LYS A 474 5.15 20.43 12.75
C LYS A 474 4.19 19.25 12.67
N GLU A 475 2.92 19.54 12.81
CA GLU A 475 1.86 18.54 12.82
C GLU A 475 1.67 17.84 11.46
N MET A 476 2.07 18.46 10.35
CA MET A 476 2.00 17.84 9.01
C MET A 476 2.78 16.52 8.92
N CYS A 477 3.83 16.36 9.72
CA CYS A 477 4.73 15.21 9.63
C CYS A 477 4.03 13.85 9.82
N TYR A 478 2.90 13.77 10.55
CA TYR A 478 2.19 12.50 10.70
C TYR A 478 1.49 12.03 9.41
N LEU A 479 1.29 12.93 8.44
CA LEU A 479 0.74 12.60 7.11
C LEU A 479 1.80 12.07 6.15
N PHE A 480 3.07 12.40 6.36
CA PHE A 480 4.16 12.09 5.42
C PHE A 480 4.32 10.60 5.12
N PRO A 481 4.16 9.65 6.07
CA PRO A 481 4.21 8.23 5.74
C PRO A 481 3.20 7.84 4.66
N SER A 482 1.98 8.38 4.71
CA SER A 482 0.94 8.10 3.70
C SER A 482 1.24 8.77 2.35
N PHE A 483 1.84 9.96 2.33
CA PHE A 483 2.30 10.58 1.09
C PHE A 483 3.43 9.79 0.43
N VAL A 484 4.40 9.29 1.21
CA VAL A 484 5.46 8.41 0.67
C VAL A 484 4.86 7.12 0.11
N LEU A 485 3.86 6.54 0.77
CA LEU A 485 3.15 5.37 0.24
C LEU A 485 2.40 5.69 -1.06
N THR A 486 1.82 6.89 -1.21
CA THR A 486 1.22 7.32 -2.47
C THR A 486 2.27 7.44 -3.58
N LEU A 487 3.48 7.94 -3.29
CA LEU A 487 4.58 7.93 -4.26
C LEU A 487 5.00 6.51 -4.66
N VAL A 488 5.03 5.56 -3.71
CA VAL A 488 5.26 4.14 -4.00
C VAL A 488 4.16 3.57 -4.90
N CYS A 489 2.90 3.97 -4.69
CA CYS A 489 1.79 3.58 -5.57
C CYS A 489 1.97 4.12 -7.00
N ILE A 490 2.40 5.37 -7.16
CA ILE A 490 2.67 5.99 -8.47
C ILE A 490 3.79 5.24 -9.20
N ALA A 491 4.84 4.83 -8.48
CA ALA A 491 5.94 4.05 -9.04
C ALA A 491 5.59 2.56 -9.27
N SER A 492 4.36 2.13 -8.94
CA SER A 492 3.94 0.73 -9.02
C SER A 492 3.68 0.28 -10.47
N PRO A 493 3.73 -1.04 -10.74
CA PRO A 493 3.50 -1.57 -12.09
C PRO A 493 2.03 -1.61 -12.53
N VAL A 494 1.08 -1.24 -11.67
CA VAL A 494 -0.37 -1.40 -11.94
C VAL A 494 -1.14 -0.17 -11.49
N ASN A 495 -1.96 0.37 -12.38
CA ASN A 495 -2.85 1.49 -12.05
C ASN A 495 -3.90 1.08 -11.02
N THR A 496 -4.17 1.95 -10.06
CA THR A 496 -5.22 1.76 -9.03
C THR A 496 -5.05 0.45 -8.24
N TYR A 497 -3.81 0.01 -7.98
CA TYR A 497 -3.58 -1.25 -7.29
C TYR A 497 -3.86 -1.12 -5.81
N PHE A 498 -5.06 -1.50 -5.40
CA PHE A 498 -5.63 -1.26 -4.06
C PHE A 498 -4.72 -1.75 -2.94
N ARG A 499 -4.13 -2.93 -3.09
CA ARG A 499 -3.23 -3.55 -2.12
C ARG A 499 -2.07 -2.63 -1.70
N TYR A 500 -1.56 -1.78 -2.61
CA TYR A 500 -0.46 -0.87 -2.28
C TYR A 500 -0.91 0.35 -1.47
N ALA A 501 -2.17 0.75 -1.63
CA ALA A 501 -2.78 1.82 -0.84
C ALA A 501 -3.37 1.32 0.50
N LEU A 502 -3.43 0.00 0.71
CA LEU A 502 -4.03 -0.63 1.90
C LEU A 502 -3.53 -0.04 3.23
N PRO A 503 -2.20 0.22 3.43
CA PRO A 503 -1.73 0.81 4.68
C PRO A 503 -2.32 2.20 4.96
N THR A 504 -2.50 3.03 3.92
CA THR A 504 -3.12 4.35 4.03
C THR A 504 -4.61 4.25 4.34
N ILE A 505 -5.33 3.33 3.67
CA ILE A 505 -6.76 3.07 3.94
C ILE A 505 -6.96 2.61 5.39
N PHE A 506 -6.14 1.68 5.87
CA PHE A 506 -6.19 1.20 7.25
C PHE A 506 -5.92 2.30 8.28
N ALA A 507 -5.00 3.22 7.98
CA ALA A 507 -4.64 4.31 8.88
C ALA A 507 -5.61 5.51 8.82
N MET A 508 -6.46 5.63 7.79
CA MET A 508 -7.28 6.80 7.56
C MET A 508 -8.17 7.19 8.76
N PRO A 509 -8.91 6.27 9.42
CA PRO A 509 -9.74 6.62 10.57
C PRO A 509 -8.94 7.25 11.73
N VAL A 510 -7.74 6.72 12.02
CA VAL A 510 -6.89 7.28 13.08
C VAL A 510 -6.24 8.59 12.67
N MET A 511 -5.85 8.75 11.40
CA MET A 511 -5.29 10.02 10.90
C MET A 511 -6.33 11.16 10.95
N ILE A 512 -7.57 10.89 10.58
CA ILE A 512 -8.67 11.85 10.70
C ILE A 512 -8.88 12.24 12.18
N SER A 513 -8.79 11.28 13.11
CA SER A 513 -8.91 11.56 14.54
C SER A 513 -7.79 12.47 15.05
N MET A 514 -6.54 12.23 14.62
CA MET A 514 -5.39 13.09 14.93
C MET A 514 -5.59 14.51 14.37
N PHE A 515 -6.08 14.62 13.14
CA PHE A 515 -6.38 15.88 12.50
C PHE A 515 -7.38 16.70 13.30
N PHE A 516 -8.52 16.12 13.68
CA PHE A 516 -9.50 16.81 14.52
C PHE A 516 -8.94 17.21 15.90
N LYS A 517 -8.07 16.39 16.49
CA LYS A 517 -7.42 16.73 17.76
C LYS A 517 -6.45 17.90 17.61
N ILE A 518 -5.69 17.97 16.53
CA ILE A 518 -4.77 19.09 16.25
C ILE A 518 -5.54 20.40 16.09
N ILE A 519 -6.65 20.37 15.37
CA ILE A 519 -7.49 21.55 15.13
C ILE A 519 -8.07 22.08 16.45
N ARG A 520 -8.58 21.20 17.31
CA ARG A 520 -9.19 21.56 18.58
C ARG A 520 -8.20 22.11 19.60
N ASN A 521 -6.94 21.68 19.58
CA ASN A 521 -5.91 22.17 20.51
C ASN A 521 -5.27 23.48 20.07
N GLY A 522 -5.61 24.02 18.92
CA GLY A 522 -5.13 25.31 18.40
C GLY A 522 -5.99 26.51 18.79
N LYS A 523 -6.99 26.27 19.62
CA LYS A 523 -7.83 27.24 20.29
C LYS A 523 -7.52 27.26 21.78
#